data_4c7724a7ee081d78f981f98d181b4d27
#
_entry.id   4c7724a7ee081d78f981f98d181b4d27
#
_cell.length_a   1.000
_cell.length_b   1.000
_cell.length_c   1.000
_cell.angle_alpha   90.00
_cell.angle_beta   90.00
_cell.angle_gamma   90.00
#
_symmetry.space_group_name_H-M   'P 1'
#
loop_
_entity.id
_entity.type
_entity.pdbx_description
1 polymer ?
#
loop_
_entity_poly.entity_id
_entity_poly.type
_entity_poly.pdbx_seq_one_letter_code
_entity_poly.pdbx_strand_id
1 'polypeptide(L)'
;MLLGTLLAAAPPADTLRVRSIPRPPAADGRLDTLAWGAPQVRIPTRQGMAAVWLLRAADTLFIAAALPDTTPSWSDGLAICFDLGGDGADGPGHEDFEWSFRRLLDSSVVYRGRVGRWMPPHDDPDWRLGVERSGGGWEIASGDGARGWTLVLRLDPAWLEASEGHRPTVAFLLHDGEPNAWYAWPDMKEEAGATLLERTPALWVPLN
;
A
#
# COMPACT_ATOMS: atom_id res chain seq x y z
N MET A 1 30.12 -28.83 -6.33
CA MET A 1 28.98 -28.62 -5.40
C MET A 1 29.21 -27.28 -4.75
N LEU A 2 28.64 -26.20 -5.35
CA LEU A 2 28.77 -24.84 -4.86
C LEU A 2 27.56 -24.58 -3.95
N LEU A 3 27.81 -24.47 -2.65
CA LEU A 3 26.82 -23.92 -1.72
C LEU A 3 26.67 -22.43 -2.00
N GLY A 4 25.56 -22.05 -2.63
CA GLY A 4 25.14 -20.67 -2.69
C GLY A 4 24.71 -20.21 -1.29
N THR A 5 25.48 -19.30 -0.72
CA THR A 5 25.10 -18.59 0.51
C THR A 5 23.94 -17.68 0.15
N LEU A 6 22.72 -18.01 0.59
CA LEU A 6 21.62 -17.05 0.62
C LEU A 6 22.07 -15.90 1.55
N LEU A 7 22.38 -14.75 0.97
CA LEU A 7 22.47 -13.52 1.74
C LEU A 7 21.05 -13.21 2.26
N ALA A 8 20.85 -13.40 3.55
CA ALA A 8 19.66 -12.90 4.23
C ALA A 8 19.55 -11.38 3.96
N ALA A 9 18.44 -10.94 3.45
CA ALA A 9 18.11 -9.53 3.33
C ALA A 9 18.21 -8.89 4.73
N ALA A 10 18.76 -7.69 4.81
CA ALA A 10 18.75 -6.94 6.06
C ALA A 10 17.28 -6.78 6.52
N PRO A 11 17.00 -6.93 7.84
CA PRO A 11 15.65 -6.73 8.33
C PRO A 11 15.16 -5.35 7.92
N PRO A 12 13.89 -5.19 7.53
CA PRO A 12 13.30 -3.89 7.24
C PRO A 12 13.43 -2.97 8.45
N ALA A 13 13.44 -1.65 8.21
CA ALA A 13 13.46 -0.62 9.26
C ALA A 13 12.43 -0.98 10.35
N ASP A 14 12.86 -0.94 11.61
CA ASP A 14 12.21 -1.59 12.74
C ASP A 14 10.69 -1.35 12.88
N THR A 15 10.16 -0.23 12.36
CA THR A 15 8.71 0.09 12.42
C THR A 15 8.39 1.34 11.60
N LEU A 16 7.28 1.37 10.87
CA LEU A 16 6.78 2.55 10.19
C LEU A 16 5.84 3.35 11.10
N ARG A 17 6.21 4.57 11.43
CA ARG A 17 5.43 5.41 12.33
C ARG A 17 4.28 6.10 11.61
N VAL A 18 3.04 5.83 12.04
CA VAL A 18 1.86 6.59 11.65
C VAL A 18 1.78 7.87 12.48
N ARG A 19 1.71 9.03 11.82
CA ARG A 19 1.65 10.32 12.50
C ARG A 19 0.22 10.68 12.85
N SER A 20 -0.06 10.93 14.14
CA SER A 20 -1.36 11.42 14.59
C SER A 20 -1.51 12.91 14.31
N ILE A 21 -2.69 13.31 13.84
CA ILE A 21 -3.06 14.70 13.53
C ILE A 21 -4.44 15.03 14.10
N PRO A 22 -4.68 16.29 14.49
CA PRO A 22 -5.95 16.67 15.12
C PRO A 22 -7.11 16.84 14.15
N ARG A 23 -6.81 17.04 12.87
CA ARG A 23 -7.82 17.25 11.83
C ARG A 23 -7.52 16.38 10.63
N PRO A 24 -8.53 15.67 10.08
CA PRO A 24 -8.35 14.86 8.90
C PRO A 24 -7.96 15.74 7.70
N PRO A 25 -7.04 15.29 6.83
CA PRO A 25 -6.80 15.92 5.55
C PRO A 25 -8.00 15.68 4.59
N ALA A 26 -8.11 16.47 3.54
CA ALA A 26 -9.04 16.16 2.47
C ALA A 26 -8.60 14.87 1.75
N ALA A 27 -9.56 13.98 1.45
CA ALA A 27 -9.34 12.76 0.67
C ALA A 27 -9.79 13.00 -0.79
N ASP A 28 -9.30 14.10 -1.39
CA ASP A 28 -9.70 14.57 -2.73
C ASP A 28 -8.63 14.35 -3.81
N GLY A 29 -7.62 13.54 -3.52
CA GLY A 29 -6.49 13.28 -4.41
C GLY A 29 -5.45 14.41 -4.45
N ARG A 30 -5.60 15.47 -3.66
CA ARG A 30 -4.65 16.59 -3.61
C ARG A 30 -3.80 16.51 -2.35
N LEU A 31 -2.52 16.80 -2.51
CA LEU A 31 -1.58 16.85 -1.39
C LEU A 31 -1.29 18.31 -1.00
N ASP A 32 -1.92 18.76 0.07
CA ASP A 32 -1.45 19.94 0.79
C ASP A 32 -0.25 19.57 1.67
N THR A 33 0.93 19.95 1.23
CA THR A 33 2.19 19.62 1.94
C THR A 33 2.25 20.20 3.35
N LEU A 34 1.48 21.25 3.66
CA LEU A 34 1.39 21.80 5.02
C LEU A 34 0.60 20.87 5.94
N ALA A 35 -0.52 20.33 5.46
CA ALA A 35 -1.32 19.37 6.21
C ALA A 35 -0.62 18.01 6.34
N TRP A 36 -0.01 17.53 5.26
CA TRP A 36 0.64 16.23 5.20
C TRP A 36 2.06 16.20 5.80
N GLY A 37 2.78 17.33 5.81
CA GLY A 37 4.14 17.45 6.34
C GLY A 37 5.18 16.59 5.63
N ALA A 38 6.17 16.07 6.36
CA ALA A 38 7.21 15.22 5.78
C ALA A 38 6.69 13.78 5.51
N PRO A 39 7.05 13.17 4.36
CA PRO A 39 6.70 11.78 4.07
C PRO A 39 7.45 10.82 4.99
N GLN A 40 6.80 9.72 5.35
CA GLN A 40 7.39 8.65 6.13
C GLN A 40 8.14 7.64 5.25
N VAL A 41 7.70 7.47 4.01
CA VAL A 41 8.31 6.54 3.05
C VAL A 41 8.80 7.30 1.82
N ARG A 42 9.93 6.89 1.29
CA ARG A 42 10.50 7.37 0.04
C ARG A 42 10.92 6.19 -0.81
N ILE A 43 10.46 6.17 -2.06
CA ILE A 43 10.73 5.10 -3.02
C ILE A 43 11.49 5.71 -4.20
N PRO A 44 12.76 5.38 -4.41
CA PRO A 44 13.49 5.83 -5.59
C PRO A 44 12.87 5.23 -6.86
N THR A 45 12.61 6.07 -7.86
CA THR A 45 12.13 5.67 -9.17
C THR A 45 13.03 6.24 -10.25
N ARG A 46 12.87 5.82 -11.49
CA ARG A 46 13.61 6.39 -12.62
C ARG A 46 13.26 7.86 -12.88
N GLN A 47 12.03 8.25 -12.56
CA GLN A 47 11.54 9.62 -12.79
C GLN A 47 11.75 10.55 -11.59
N GLY A 48 12.23 10.03 -10.46
CA GLY A 48 12.48 10.81 -9.25
C GLY A 48 12.19 10.03 -7.98
N MET A 49 11.80 10.74 -6.93
CA MET A 49 11.52 10.16 -5.63
C MET A 49 10.00 10.12 -5.40
N ALA A 50 9.39 8.96 -5.41
CA ALA A 50 8.04 8.79 -4.90
C ALA A 50 8.02 8.94 -3.37
N ALA A 51 6.93 9.45 -2.83
CA ALA A 51 6.81 9.71 -1.40
C ALA A 51 5.45 9.24 -0.90
N VAL A 52 5.43 8.63 0.30
CA VAL A 52 4.19 8.15 0.93
C VAL A 52 4.09 8.74 2.34
N TRP A 53 2.88 9.13 2.69
CA TRP A 53 2.49 9.64 4.00
C TRP A 53 1.44 8.74 4.63
N LEU A 54 1.58 8.51 5.93
CA LEU A 54 0.59 7.80 6.75
C LEU A 54 0.19 8.71 7.91
N LEU A 55 -1.08 9.08 7.94
CA LEU A 55 -1.63 9.95 8.98
C LEU A 55 -2.81 9.26 9.64
N ARG A 56 -2.97 9.48 10.94
CA ARG A 56 -4.13 9.04 11.71
C ARG A 56 -4.86 10.26 12.27
N ALA A 57 -6.15 10.40 11.95
CA ALA A 57 -7.02 11.38 12.56
C ALA A 57 -8.16 10.66 13.28
N ALA A 58 -8.24 10.79 14.59
CA ALA A 58 -9.04 9.91 15.45
C ALA A 58 -8.72 8.43 15.13
N ASP A 59 -9.69 7.64 14.68
CA ASP A 59 -9.53 6.23 14.37
C ASP A 59 -9.35 5.94 12.87
N THR A 60 -9.42 6.98 12.03
CA THR A 60 -9.29 6.86 10.57
C THR A 60 -7.84 6.96 10.13
N LEU A 61 -7.39 6.04 9.28
CA LEU A 61 -6.08 6.08 8.62
C LEU A 61 -6.20 6.77 7.27
N PHE A 62 -5.29 7.68 7.01
CA PHE A 62 -5.10 8.32 5.71
C PHE A 62 -3.73 7.96 5.16
N ILE A 63 -3.70 7.47 3.93
CA ILE A 63 -2.46 7.20 3.21
C ILE A 63 -2.47 8.08 1.97
N ALA A 64 -1.40 8.82 1.76
CA ALA A 64 -1.21 9.56 0.53
C ALA A 64 0.07 9.13 -0.15
N ALA A 65 0.08 9.21 -1.48
CA ALA A 65 1.26 8.99 -2.28
C ALA A 65 1.42 10.12 -3.31
N ALA A 66 2.66 10.56 -3.52
CA ALA A 66 3.06 11.43 -4.63
C ALA A 66 4.06 10.67 -5.50
N LEU A 67 3.74 10.51 -6.75
CA LEU A 67 4.40 9.64 -7.70
C LEU A 67 4.95 10.50 -8.84
N PRO A 68 6.29 10.57 -9.02
CA PRO A 68 6.93 11.52 -9.94
C PRO A 68 6.89 11.01 -11.39
N ASP A 69 5.72 10.57 -11.84
CA ASP A 69 5.48 10.12 -13.20
C ASP A 69 4.60 11.12 -13.93
N THR A 70 5.16 11.74 -14.97
CA THR A 70 4.49 12.75 -15.80
C THR A 70 3.92 12.17 -17.10
N THR A 71 4.16 10.90 -17.39
CA THR A 71 3.75 10.21 -18.62
C THR A 71 2.64 9.21 -18.31
N PRO A 72 1.36 9.62 -18.36
CA PRO A 72 0.28 8.71 -18.00
C PRO A 72 0.22 7.46 -18.88
N SER A 73 0.24 6.30 -18.24
CA SER A 73 0.05 4.99 -18.87
C SER A 73 -1.13 4.26 -18.25
N TRP A 74 -1.78 3.42 -19.01
CA TRP A 74 -2.90 2.60 -18.53
C TRP A 74 -2.50 1.61 -17.41
N SER A 75 -1.23 1.28 -17.34
CA SER A 75 -0.69 0.37 -16.34
C SER A 75 -0.06 1.07 -15.14
N ASP A 76 0.02 2.41 -15.11
CA ASP A 76 0.46 3.14 -13.92
C ASP A 76 -0.45 2.82 -12.75
N GLY A 77 0.17 2.49 -11.63
CA GLY A 77 -0.60 2.11 -10.47
C GLY A 77 0.19 2.12 -9.17
N LEU A 78 -0.55 2.02 -8.09
CA LEU A 78 -0.03 1.82 -6.75
C LEU A 78 -0.83 0.70 -6.09
N ALA A 79 -0.13 -0.30 -5.56
CA ALA A 79 -0.70 -1.27 -4.65
C ALA A 79 -0.25 -0.96 -3.22
N ILE A 80 -1.18 -1.03 -2.29
CA ILE A 80 -0.96 -0.86 -0.86
C ILE A 80 -1.39 -2.16 -0.19
N CYS A 81 -0.43 -2.92 0.32
CA CYS A 81 -0.67 -4.21 0.94
C CYS A 81 -0.67 -4.06 2.46
N PHE A 82 -1.66 -4.65 3.12
CA PHE A 82 -1.79 -4.71 4.57
C PHE A 82 -1.97 -6.14 5.04
N ASP A 83 -1.22 -6.53 6.06
CA ASP A 83 -1.50 -7.65 6.94
C ASP A 83 -2.04 -7.05 8.25
N LEU A 84 -3.35 -7.13 8.45
CA LEU A 84 -4.01 -6.58 9.63
C LEU A 84 -3.85 -7.50 10.85
N GLY A 85 -3.64 -8.78 10.62
CA GLY A 85 -3.32 -9.77 11.65
C GLY A 85 -1.90 -9.64 12.19
N GLY A 86 -0.97 -9.10 11.38
CA GLY A 86 0.43 -9.00 11.73
C GLY A 86 1.07 -10.36 12.02
N ASP A 87 0.57 -11.43 11.38
CA ASP A 87 1.05 -12.79 11.61
C ASP A 87 2.31 -13.11 10.79
N GLY A 88 2.62 -12.27 9.80
CA GLY A 88 3.82 -12.38 8.97
C GLY A 88 3.90 -13.71 8.22
N ALA A 89 2.77 -14.20 7.71
CA ALA A 89 2.70 -15.45 6.96
C ALA A 89 3.53 -15.43 5.66
N ASP A 90 3.89 -16.60 5.15
CA ASP A 90 4.63 -16.75 3.87
C ASP A 90 3.76 -16.47 2.63
N GLY A 91 2.48 -16.14 2.82
CA GLY A 91 1.57 -15.78 1.73
C GLY A 91 0.28 -15.17 2.25
N PRO A 92 -0.45 -14.41 1.39
CA PRO A 92 -1.64 -13.68 1.81
C PRO A 92 -2.69 -14.54 2.50
N GLY A 93 -3.05 -14.17 3.72
CA GLY A 93 -4.07 -14.77 4.59
C GLY A 93 -5.41 -14.03 4.56
N HIS A 94 -6.33 -14.42 5.39
CA HIS A 94 -7.70 -13.91 5.41
C HIS A 94 -7.81 -12.45 5.89
N GLU A 95 -6.85 -12.00 6.69
CA GLU A 95 -6.68 -10.66 7.23
C GLU A 95 -5.81 -9.75 6.38
N ASP A 96 -5.29 -10.27 5.26
CA ASP A 96 -4.45 -9.50 4.35
C ASP A 96 -5.28 -8.87 3.25
N PHE A 97 -4.97 -7.63 2.93
CA PHE A 97 -5.67 -6.84 1.91
C PHE A 97 -4.67 -6.13 1.02
N GLU A 98 -5.02 -6.00 -0.26
CA GLU A 98 -4.33 -5.18 -1.23
C GLU A 98 -5.30 -4.18 -1.85
N TRP A 99 -5.08 -2.88 -1.66
CA TRP A 99 -5.72 -1.82 -2.42
C TRP A 99 -4.89 -1.54 -3.66
N SER A 100 -5.36 -2.01 -4.81
CA SER A 100 -4.72 -1.80 -6.11
C SER A 100 -5.44 -0.69 -6.87
N PHE A 101 -4.74 0.40 -7.15
CA PHE A 101 -5.24 1.54 -7.89
C PHE A 101 -4.57 1.65 -9.26
N ARG A 102 -5.37 2.00 -10.29
CA ARG A 102 -4.91 2.25 -11.66
C ARG A 102 -5.22 3.69 -12.07
N ARG A 103 -4.17 4.46 -12.40
CA ARG A 103 -4.23 5.90 -12.66
C ARG A 103 -5.22 6.29 -13.75
N LEU A 104 -5.05 5.81 -14.99
CA LEU A 104 -5.90 6.22 -16.12
C LEU A 104 -7.30 5.61 -16.08
N LEU A 105 -7.49 4.53 -15.36
CA LEU A 105 -8.80 3.92 -15.21
C LEU A 105 -9.62 4.60 -14.10
N ASP A 106 -8.97 5.46 -13.30
CA ASP A 106 -9.53 6.05 -12.09
C ASP A 106 -10.33 5.03 -11.27
N SER A 107 -9.73 3.85 -11.13
CA SER A 107 -10.38 2.70 -10.54
C SER A 107 -9.49 2.04 -9.53
N SER A 108 -10.12 1.50 -8.50
CA SER A 108 -9.46 0.72 -7.47
C SER A 108 -10.14 -0.63 -7.30
N VAL A 109 -9.35 -1.62 -6.99
CA VAL A 109 -9.83 -2.95 -6.62
C VAL A 109 -9.20 -3.30 -5.28
N VAL A 110 -9.99 -3.83 -4.37
CA VAL A 110 -9.50 -4.40 -3.12
C VAL A 110 -9.48 -5.90 -3.26
N TYR A 111 -8.31 -6.49 -3.11
CA TYR A 111 -8.11 -7.91 -3.05
C TYR A 111 -8.03 -8.34 -1.59
N ARG A 112 -8.47 -9.55 -1.29
CA ARG A 112 -8.28 -10.20 0.00
C ARG A 112 -7.39 -11.42 -0.16
N GLY A 113 -6.50 -11.64 0.79
CA GLY A 113 -5.67 -12.83 0.84
C GLY A 113 -6.49 -14.08 1.16
N ARG A 114 -6.14 -15.19 0.52
CA ARG A 114 -6.72 -16.52 0.81
C ARG A 114 -5.76 -17.62 0.39
N VAL A 115 -5.30 -18.38 1.35
CA VAL A 115 -4.43 -19.56 1.12
C VAL A 115 -3.24 -19.22 0.21
N GLY A 116 -2.50 -18.15 0.56
CA GLY A 116 -1.27 -17.74 -0.11
C GLY A 116 -1.47 -17.03 -1.46
N ARG A 117 -2.66 -16.52 -1.76
CA ARG A 117 -2.93 -15.76 -3.01
C ARG A 117 -3.95 -14.65 -2.80
N TRP A 118 -3.92 -13.65 -3.66
CA TRP A 118 -4.91 -12.59 -3.73
C TRP A 118 -6.18 -13.06 -4.46
N MET A 119 -7.33 -12.78 -3.86
CA MET A 119 -8.64 -13.09 -4.41
C MET A 119 -9.41 -11.79 -4.66
N PRO A 120 -9.87 -11.54 -5.89
CA PRO A 120 -10.71 -10.39 -6.19
C PRO A 120 -12.11 -10.55 -5.58
N PRO A 121 -12.83 -9.44 -5.30
CA PRO A 121 -14.13 -9.50 -4.61
C PRO A 121 -15.20 -10.36 -5.32
N HIS A 122 -15.16 -10.46 -6.64
CA HIS A 122 -16.12 -11.25 -7.40
C HIS A 122 -15.91 -12.79 -7.25
N ASP A 123 -14.72 -13.20 -6.81
CA ASP A 123 -14.38 -14.61 -6.60
C ASP A 123 -14.52 -15.04 -5.13
N ASP A 124 -14.75 -14.09 -4.22
CA ASP A 124 -14.94 -14.33 -2.79
C ASP A 124 -16.31 -13.81 -2.33
N PRO A 125 -17.35 -14.68 -2.27
CA PRO A 125 -18.69 -14.25 -1.86
C PRO A 125 -18.75 -13.74 -0.42
N ASP A 126 -17.90 -14.26 0.47
CA ASP A 126 -17.84 -13.79 1.87
C ASP A 126 -17.25 -12.39 1.94
N TRP A 127 -16.23 -12.13 1.13
CA TRP A 127 -15.62 -10.82 0.99
C TRP A 127 -16.60 -9.79 0.43
N ARG A 128 -17.31 -10.11 -0.65
CA ARG A 128 -18.33 -9.23 -1.22
C ARG A 128 -19.40 -8.85 -0.20
N LEU A 129 -19.93 -9.82 0.52
CA LEU A 129 -20.92 -9.57 1.58
C LEU A 129 -20.35 -8.71 2.71
N GLY A 130 -19.09 -8.89 3.08
CA GLY A 130 -18.40 -8.06 4.06
C GLY A 130 -18.28 -6.61 3.62
N VAL A 131 -17.83 -6.37 2.39
CA VAL A 131 -17.71 -5.03 1.79
C VAL A 131 -19.05 -4.32 1.69
N GLU A 132 -20.08 -4.98 1.19
CA GLU A 132 -21.42 -4.42 1.06
C GLU A 132 -22.02 -4.06 2.43
N ARG A 133 -21.82 -4.89 3.45
CA ARG A 133 -22.32 -4.63 4.82
C ARG A 133 -21.58 -3.48 5.51
N SER A 134 -20.29 -3.32 5.27
CA SER A 134 -19.49 -2.26 5.87
C SER A 134 -19.67 -0.89 5.20
N GLY A 135 -20.46 -0.82 4.12
CA GLY A 135 -20.60 0.41 3.34
C GLY A 135 -19.32 0.81 2.60
N GLY A 136 -18.43 -0.17 2.38
CA GLY A 136 -17.12 0.04 1.74
C GLY A 136 -16.01 0.47 2.71
N GLY A 137 -16.28 1.30 3.71
CA GLY A 137 -15.35 1.75 4.75
C GLY A 137 -14.01 2.32 4.28
N TRP A 138 -13.89 2.64 2.99
CA TRP A 138 -12.71 3.24 2.39
C TRP A 138 -13.09 4.15 1.22
N GLU A 139 -12.26 5.15 1.00
CA GLU A 139 -12.36 6.08 -0.13
C GLU A 139 -10.97 6.25 -0.74
N ILE A 140 -10.90 6.31 -2.06
CA ILE A 140 -9.66 6.58 -2.78
C ILE A 140 -9.92 7.67 -3.82
N ALA A 141 -8.99 8.62 -3.92
CA ALA A 141 -9.03 9.67 -4.91
C ALA A 141 -7.64 9.92 -5.47
N SER A 142 -7.56 10.26 -6.74
CA SER A 142 -6.31 10.62 -7.40
C SER A 142 -6.37 12.01 -8.01
N GLY A 143 -5.20 12.58 -8.30
CA GLY A 143 -5.06 13.87 -8.95
C GLY A 143 -3.78 13.95 -9.76
N ASP A 144 -3.88 14.53 -10.96
CA ASP A 144 -2.72 14.80 -11.80
C ASP A 144 -2.14 16.19 -11.51
N GLY A 145 -0.82 16.30 -11.57
CA GLY A 145 -0.08 17.52 -11.37
C GLY A 145 1.10 17.66 -12.34
N ALA A 146 1.69 18.83 -12.38
CA ALA A 146 2.81 19.13 -13.31
C ALA A 146 4.08 18.27 -13.05
N ARG A 147 4.19 17.64 -11.90
CA ARG A 147 5.38 16.85 -11.51
C ARG A 147 5.07 15.38 -11.28
N GLY A 148 3.92 14.91 -11.73
CA GLY A 148 3.45 13.54 -11.52
C GLY A 148 2.00 13.52 -11.04
N TRP A 149 1.60 12.44 -10.41
CA TRP A 149 0.26 12.26 -9.90
C TRP A 149 0.26 11.95 -8.40
N THR A 150 -0.88 12.11 -7.79
CA THR A 150 -1.08 11.89 -6.36
C THR A 150 -2.27 10.98 -6.12
N LEU A 151 -2.25 10.30 -5.00
CA LEU A 151 -3.31 9.43 -4.54
C LEU A 151 -3.54 9.67 -3.05
N VAL A 152 -4.80 9.65 -2.63
CA VAL A 152 -5.17 9.64 -1.22
C VAL A 152 -6.15 8.50 -0.99
N LEU A 153 -5.81 7.59 -0.07
CA LEU A 153 -6.66 6.54 0.44
C LEU A 153 -7.06 6.90 1.87
N ARG A 154 -8.35 6.86 2.16
CA ARG A 154 -8.92 6.93 3.50
C ARG A 154 -9.45 5.55 3.87
N LEU A 155 -9.08 5.06 5.04
CA LEU A 155 -9.55 3.80 5.61
C LEU A 155 -10.27 4.06 6.93
N ASP A 156 -11.51 3.61 7.04
CA ASP A 156 -12.29 3.69 8.27
C ASP A 156 -11.78 2.72 9.34
N PRO A 157 -12.07 2.97 10.62
CA PRO A 157 -11.57 2.16 11.74
C PRO A 157 -11.84 0.67 11.61
N ALA A 158 -13.01 0.29 11.07
CA ALA A 158 -13.38 -1.11 10.87
C ALA A 158 -12.36 -1.93 10.06
N TRP A 159 -11.56 -1.27 9.21
CA TRP A 159 -10.47 -1.90 8.46
C TRP A 159 -9.18 -2.04 9.26
N LEU A 160 -9.07 -1.35 10.39
CA LEU A 160 -7.86 -1.27 11.21
C LEU A 160 -8.03 -2.00 12.54
N GLU A 161 -9.16 -2.65 12.74
CA GLU A 161 -9.37 -3.52 13.89
C GLU A 161 -8.48 -4.76 13.78
N ALA A 162 -7.20 -4.53 14.08
CA ALA A 162 -6.24 -5.61 14.22
C ALA A 162 -6.71 -6.60 15.31
N SER A 163 -6.45 -7.87 15.10
CA SER A 163 -6.60 -8.88 16.13
C SER A 163 -5.85 -8.44 17.39
N GLU A 164 -6.47 -8.55 18.56
CA GLU A 164 -5.87 -8.11 19.83
C GLU A 164 -4.44 -8.60 19.99
N GLY A 165 -3.50 -7.67 20.18
CA GLY A 165 -2.07 -7.97 20.40
C GLY A 165 -1.20 -8.03 19.16
N HIS A 166 -1.74 -7.95 17.96
CA HIS A 166 -0.97 -7.92 16.72
C HIS A 166 -0.77 -6.49 16.20
N ARG A 167 0.32 -6.27 15.48
CA ARG A 167 0.61 -4.99 14.84
C ARG A 167 0.42 -5.15 13.33
N PRO A 168 -0.47 -4.39 12.72
CA PRO A 168 -0.58 -4.41 11.26
C PRO A 168 0.77 -4.14 10.59
N THR A 169 1.02 -4.82 9.48
CA THR A 169 2.18 -4.54 8.63
C THR A 169 1.75 -4.00 7.28
N VAL A 170 2.65 -3.29 6.59
CA VAL A 170 2.34 -2.63 5.31
C VAL A 170 3.50 -2.73 4.31
N ALA A 171 3.15 -2.81 3.04
CA ALA A 171 4.06 -2.63 1.92
C ALA A 171 3.43 -1.76 0.83
N PHE A 172 4.28 -1.12 0.03
CA PHE A 172 3.88 -0.28 -1.10
C PHE A 172 4.58 -0.76 -2.37
N LEU A 173 3.80 -0.96 -3.44
CA LEU A 173 4.31 -1.33 -4.74
C LEU A 173 3.83 -0.33 -5.77
N LEU A 174 4.76 0.30 -6.47
CA LEU A 174 4.51 1.26 -7.52
C LEU A 174 4.82 0.62 -8.86
N HIS A 175 3.90 0.69 -9.80
CA HIS A 175 4.08 0.31 -11.17
C HIS A 175 4.11 1.55 -12.06
N ASP A 176 5.23 1.74 -12.77
CA ASP A 176 5.42 2.72 -13.84
C ASP A 176 5.26 1.96 -15.17
N GLY A 177 4.18 2.25 -15.89
CA GLY A 177 3.81 1.51 -17.08
C GLY A 177 4.73 1.73 -18.26
N GLU A 178 5.41 2.86 -18.33
CA GLU A 178 6.43 3.19 -19.32
C GLU A 178 7.69 3.70 -18.62
N PRO A 179 8.69 2.86 -18.38
CA PRO A 179 9.14 1.69 -19.16
C PRO A 179 8.76 0.31 -18.58
N ASN A 180 7.62 0.12 -17.95
CA ASN A 180 7.20 -1.12 -17.31
C ASN A 180 8.14 -1.52 -16.17
N ALA A 181 8.26 -0.63 -15.20
CA ALA A 181 9.13 -0.81 -14.05
C ALA A 181 8.33 -0.92 -12.75
N TRP A 182 8.78 -1.80 -11.87
CA TRP A 182 8.25 -1.95 -10.53
C TRP A 182 9.21 -1.37 -9.49
N TYR A 183 8.65 -0.68 -8.53
CA TYR A 183 9.36 -0.16 -7.36
C TYR A 183 8.58 -0.56 -6.11
N ALA A 184 9.31 -0.84 -5.04
CA ALA A 184 8.69 -1.37 -3.83
C ALA A 184 9.25 -0.73 -2.57
N TRP A 185 8.47 -0.74 -1.52
CA TRP A 185 8.92 -0.46 -0.18
C TRP A 185 8.27 -1.44 0.80
N PRO A 186 9.04 -2.13 1.63
CA PRO A 186 10.50 -2.06 1.77
C PRO A 186 11.26 -2.41 0.49
N ASP A 187 12.47 -1.87 0.36
CA ASP A 187 13.28 -1.99 -0.86
C ASP A 187 13.67 -3.44 -1.15
N MET A 188 13.22 -3.92 -2.29
CA MET A 188 13.57 -5.23 -2.82
C MET A 188 14.49 -5.02 -4.00
N LYS A 189 15.75 -5.40 -3.86
CA LYS A 189 16.85 -5.08 -4.80
C LYS A 189 16.73 -5.64 -6.22
N GLU A 190 15.69 -6.40 -6.52
CA GLU A 190 15.48 -7.03 -7.82
C GLU A 190 14.04 -6.81 -8.31
N GLU A 191 13.86 -6.72 -9.63
CA GLU A 191 12.54 -6.57 -10.26
C GLU A 191 11.57 -7.72 -9.91
N ALA A 192 12.11 -8.92 -9.76
CA ALA A 192 11.40 -10.08 -9.19
C ALA A 192 10.99 -9.87 -7.72
N GLY A 193 11.65 -8.95 -7.01
CA GLY A 193 11.41 -8.65 -5.61
C GLY A 193 10.05 -7.99 -5.36
N ALA A 194 9.54 -7.15 -6.28
CA ALA A 194 8.23 -6.53 -6.11
C ALA A 194 7.11 -7.58 -6.07
N THR A 195 7.13 -8.57 -6.98
CA THR A 195 6.16 -9.68 -6.97
C THR A 195 6.31 -10.56 -5.73
N LEU A 196 7.53 -10.76 -5.24
CA LEU A 196 7.76 -11.50 -4.01
C LEU A 196 7.21 -10.73 -2.81
N LEU A 197 7.48 -9.42 -2.72
CA LEU A 197 6.99 -8.57 -1.64
C LEU A 197 5.47 -8.56 -1.60
N GLU A 198 4.79 -8.39 -2.75
CA GLU A 198 3.34 -8.41 -2.86
C GLU A 198 2.70 -9.67 -2.25
N ARG A 199 3.41 -10.79 -2.28
CA ARG A 199 2.90 -12.10 -1.88
C ARG A 199 3.45 -12.62 -0.55
N THR A 200 4.28 -11.84 0.13
CA THR A 200 4.97 -12.33 1.33
C THR A 200 4.81 -11.34 2.49
N PRO A 201 3.70 -11.41 3.24
CA PRO A 201 3.45 -10.55 4.41
C PRO A 201 4.59 -10.51 5.43
N ALA A 202 5.32 -11.61 5.58
CA ALA A 202 6.52 -11.68 6.44
C ALA A 202 7.60 -10.65 6.11
N LEU A 203 7.58 -10.05 4.92
CA LEU A 203 8.52 -9.01 4.49
C LEU A 203 7.99 -7.58 4.70
N TRP A 204 6.73 -7.41 5.11
CA TRP A 204 6.12 -6.09 5.29
C TRP A 204 6.53 -5.46 6.61
N VAL A 205 6.42 -4.15 6.68
CA VAL A 205 6.92 -3.36 7.82
C VAL A 205 5.80 -3.09 8.83
N PRO A 206 6.02 -3.38 10.13
CA PRO A 206 5.04 -3.09 11.16
C PRO A 206 4.70 -1.60 11.26
N LEU A 207 3.42 -1.30 11.48
CA LEU A 207 2.92 0.03 11.81
C LEU A 207 2.98 0.30 13.30
N ASN A 208 3.28 1.58 13.68
CA ASN A 208 3.32 2.04 15.07
C ASN A 208 2.72 3.44 15.22
#